data_cc9711ec3a8f1e76b4bb4766654cbb17
#
_entry.id   cc9711ec3a8f1e76b4bb4766654cbb17
#
_cell.length_a   1.000
_cell.length_b   1.000
_cell.length_c   1.000
_cell.angle_alpha   90.00
_cell.angle_beta   90.00
_cell.angle_gamma   90.00
#
_symmetry.space_group_name_H-M   'P 1'
#
loop_
_entity.id
_entity.type
_entity.pdbx_description
1 polymer ?
#
loop_
_entity_poly.entity_id
_entity_poly.type
_entity_poly.pdbx_seq_one_letter_code
_entity_poly.pdbx_strand_id
1 'polypeptide(L)'
;MEDRIAYAACSGYFYGFRQALLELYNCSCNYIPHMWENFDVGDLGSLIAPRPFVIETGDADPLNGKDGLGNVKPYVEQVRSAYRLFGCENLLCHDIFEGPHMWHGTKSMEGIDKFLFGKGL
;
A
#
# COMPACT_ATOMS: atom_id res chain seq x y z
N MET A 1 -5.54 -12.01 -11.74
CA MET A 1 -4.69 -11.82 -10.55
C MET A 1 -4.18 -13.19 -10.11
N GLU A 2 -2.98 -13.26 -9.55
CA GLU A 2 -2.36 -14.54 -9.17
C GLU A 2 -2.96 -15.08 -7.85
N ASP A 3 -3.63 -16.21 -7.91
CA ASP A 3 -4.37 -16.77 -6.76
C ASP A 3 -3.47 -17.44 -5.70
N ARG A 4 -2.22 -17.75 -6.08
CA ARG A 4 -1.22 -18.33 -5.15
C ARG A 4 -0.68 -17.33 -4.14
N ILE A 5 -0.86 -16.02 -4.37
CA ILE A 5 -0.44 -14.99 -3.43
C ILE A 5 -1.46 -14.92 -2.29
N ALA A 6 -1.07 -15.36 -1.11
CA ALA A 6 -1.94 -15.41 0.06
C ALA A 6 -1.87 -14.16 0.94
N TYR A 7 -0.83 -13.34 0.80
CA TYR A 7 -0.57 -12.15 1.62
C TYR A 7 0.22 -11.12 0.82
N ALA A 8 -0.03 -9.84 1.05
CA ALA A 8 0.73 -8.74 0.46
C ALA A 8 1.18 -7.74 1.52
N ALA A 9 2.40 -7.23 1.37
CA ALA A 9 2.90 -6.09 2.12
C ALA A 9 3.52 -5.08 1.14
N CYS A 10 3.18 -3.80 1.32
CA CYS A 10 3.72 -2.69 0.53
C CYS A 10 4.34 -1.68 1.48
N SER A 11 5.65 -1.52 1.42
CA SER A 11 6.39 -0.60 2.29
C SER A 11 6.97 0.55 1.48
N GLY A 12 6.62 1.78 1.84
CA GLY A 12 7.17 3.00 1.25
C GLY A 12 6.87 3.21 -0.23
N TYR A 13 5.82 2.60 -0.77
CA TYR A 13 5.44 2.73 -2.18
C TYR A 13 3.95 3.04 -2.41
N PHE A 14 3.14 3.07 -1.35
CA PHE A 14 1.70 3.28 -1.47
C PHE A 14 1.35 4.77 -1.38
N TYR A 15 1.42 5.48 -2.50
CA TYR A 15 1.19 6.92 -2.64
C TYR A 15 0.57 7.24 -4.01
N GLY A 16 -0.12 8.38 -4.12
CA GLY A 16 -0.67 8.84 -5.39
C GLY A 16 0.42 9.06 -6.44
N PHE A 17 0.24 8.49 -7.60
CA PHE A 17 1.27 8.44 -8.66
C PHE A 17 1.64 9.82 -9.19
N ARG A 18 0.71 10.76 -9.26
CA ARG A 18 1.00 12.09 -9.75
C ARG A 18 2.15 12.75 -9.02
N GLN A 19 2.06 12.83 -7.69
CA GLN A 19 3.09 13.52 -6.90
C GLN A 19 4.38 12.71 -6.82
N ALA A 20 4.27 11.41 -6.60
CA ALA A 20 5.44 10.58 -6.34
C ALA A 20 6.17 10.16 -7.62
N LEU A 21 5.48 9.86 -8.70
CA LEU A 21 6.13 9.44 -9.94
C LEU A 21 6.37 10.61 -10.88
N LEU A 22 5.35 11.45 -11.15
CA LEU A 22 5.46 12.49 -12.17
C LEU A 22 6.15 13.75 -11.66
N GLU A 23 5.87 14.18 -10.41
CA GLU A 23 6.42 15.43 -9.87
C GLU A 23 7.79 15.21 -9.19
N LEU A 24 8.04 14.05 -8.57
CA LEU A 24 9.33 13.72 -7.94
C LEU A 24 10.32 13.02 -8.87
N TYR A 25 9.94 12.74 -10.11
CA TYR A 25 10.80 12.03 -11.07
C TYR A 25 11.38 10.72 -10.52
N ASN A 26 10.54 9.89 -9.96
CA ASN A 26 10.95 8.60 -9.41
C ASN A 26 11.52 7.67 -10.51
N CYS A 27 12.06 6.52 -10.12
CA CYS A 27 12.75 5.60 -11.04
C CYS A 27 11.94 5.32 -12.31
N SER A 28 12.60 5.27 -13.47
CA SER A 28 11.98 5.05 -14.77
C SER A 28 11.20 3.73 -14.88
N CYS A 29 11.56 2.72 -14.07
CA CYS A 29 10.84 1.45 -13.99
C CYS A 29 9.39 1.57 -13.50
N ASN A 30 9.03 2.70 -12.88
CA ASN A 30 7.68 2.99 -12.42
C ASN A 30 6.79 3.60 -13.51
N TYR A 31 7.37 4.01 -14.63
CA TYR A 31 6.62 4.63 -15.73
C TYR A 31 6.08 3.57 -16.69
N ILE A 32 4.87 3.12 -16.42
CA ILE A 32 4.14 2.23 -17.31
C ILE A 32 3.26 3.09 -18.22
N PRO A 33 3.41 2.99 -19.56
CA PRO A 33 2.61 3.80 -20.49
C PRO A 33 1.11 3.70 -20.20
N HIS A 34 0.44 4.84 -20.19
CA HIS A 34 -1.01 4.98 -19.98
C HIS A 34 -1.55 4.49 -18.62
N MET A 35 -0.68 4.04 -17.67
CA MET A 35 -1.15 3.53 -16.38
C MET A 35 -1.90 4.62 -15.61
N TRP A 36 -1.29 5.77 -15.41
CA TRP A 36 -1.90 6.85 -14.61
C TRP A 36 -3.12 7.50 -15.27
N GLU A 37 -3.26 7.41 -16.58
CA GLU A 37 -4.46 7.89 -17.31
C GLU A 37 -5.70 7.06 -16.94
N ASN A 38 -5.52 5.82 -16.51
CA ASN A 38 -6.59 4.86 -16.25
C ASN A 38 -6.67 4.42 -14.78
N PHE A 39 -5.54 4.38 -14.07
CA PHE A 39 -5.43 3.81 -12.73
C PHE A 39 -4.51 4.65 -11.85
N ASP A 40 -4.81 4.69 -10.54
CA ASP A 40 -3.88 5.15 -9.53
C ASP A 40 -3.64 4.03 -8.50
N VAL A 41 -2.77 4.27 -7.53
CA VAL A 41 -2.36 3.26 -6.53
C VAL A 41 -3.55 2.69 -5.75
N GLY A 42 -4.56 3.50 -5.47
CA GLY A 42 -5.77 3.04 -4.78
C GLY A 42 -6.57 2.01 -5.58
N ASP A 43 -6.64 2.16 -6.91
CA ASP A 43 -7.29 1.17 -7.79
C ASP A 43 -6.53 -0.15 -7.75
N LEU A 44 -5.20 -0.09 -7.90
CA LEU A 44 -4.35 -1.29 -7.88
C LEU A 44 -4.39 -1.99 -6.52
N GLY A 45 -4.31 -1.24 -5.42
CA GLY A 45 -4.41 -1.78 -4.07
C GLY A 45 -5.76 -2.44 -3.80
N SER A 46 -6.85 -1.90 -4.35
CA SER A 46 -8.20 -2.44 -4.21
C SER A 46 -8.35 -3.84 -4.82
N LEU A 47 -7.54 -4.16 -5.84
CA LEU A 47 -7.52 -5.49 -6.46
C LEU A 47 -6.92 -6.59 -5.56
N ILE A 48 -6.26 -6.23 -4.46
CA ILE A 48 -5.71 -7.19 -3.51
C ILE A 48 -6.82 -7.82 -2.66
N ALA A 49 -7.90 -7.07 -2.38
CA ALA A 49 -9.03 -7.58 -1.62
C ALA A 49 -9.59 -8.88 -2.23
N PRO A 50 -10.03 -9.87 -1.42
CA PRO A 50 -10.14 -9.87 0.05
C PRO A 50 -8.91 -10.38 0.81
N ARG A 51 -7.75 -10.48 0.17
CA ARG A 51 -6.53 -11.04 0.78
C ARG A 51 -5.95 -10.11 1.83
N PRO A 52 -5.29 -10.64 2.88
CA PRO A 52 -4.61 -9.80 3.86
C PRO A 52 -3.58 -8.88 3.21
N PHE A 53 -3.64 -7.59 3.55
CA PHE A 53 -2.78 -6.56 2.99
C PHE A 53 -2.29 -5.60 4.07
N VAL A 54 -0.98 -5.40 4.14
CA VAL A 54 -0.35 -4.40 5.01
C VAL A 54 0.30 -3.32 4.15
N ILE A 55 0.02 -2.08 4.48
CA ILE A 55 0.65 -0.89 3.88
C ILE A 55 1.46 -0.22 4.97
N GLU A 56 2.76 -0.07 4.77
CA GLU A 56 3.65 0.66 5.67
C GLU A 56 4.01 2.02 5.08
N THR A 57 3.87 3.07 5.87
CA THR A 57 4.16 4.45 5.44
C THR A 57 4.92 5.19 6.53
N GLY A 58 6.13 5.66 6.23
CA GLY A 58 6.83 6.62 7.09
C GLY A 58 6.16 8.00 7.00
N ASP A 59 5.89 8.61 8.14
CA ASP A 59 5.23 9.92 8.19
C ASP A 59 6.11 11.06 7.68
N ALA A 60 7.43 10.87 7.72
CA ALA A 60 8.46 11.78 7.20
C ALA A 60 9.09 11.27 5.89
N ASP A 61 8.48 10.32 5.18
CA ASP A 61 8.99 9.79 3.92
C ASP A 61 8.82 10.83 2.80
N PRO A 62 9.93 11.37 2.22
CA PRO A 62 9.85 12.36 1.15
C PRO A 62 9.24 11.81 -0.14
N LEU A 63 9.25 10.50 -0.34
CA LEU A 63 8.66 9.87 -1.53
C LEU A 63 7.12 9.86 -1.51
N ASN A 64 6.51 10.15 -0.38
CA ASN A 64 5.05 10.35 -0.32
C ASN A 64 4.58 11.55 -1.18
N GLY A 65 5.47 12.42 -1.59
CA GLY A 65 5.15 13.63 -2.34
C GLY A 65 5.05 14.88 -1.46
N LYS A 66 4.78 16.02 -2.08
CA LYS A 66 4.73 17.33 -1.38
C LYS A 66 3.67 17.39 -0.27
N ASP A 67 2.58 16.65 -0.40
CA ASP A 67 1.49 16.60 0.57
C ASP A 67 1.67 15.50 1.63
N GLY A 68 2.81 14.78 1.61
CA GLY A 68 3.15 13.76 2.60
C GLY A 68 2.02 12.72 2.74
N LEU A 69 1.55 12.49 3.96
CA LEU A 69 0.43 11.57 4.23
C LEU A 69 -0.88 11.96 3.54
N GLY A 70 -1.04 13.23 3.13
CA GLY A 70 -2.18 13.69 2.32
C GLY A 70 -2.21 13.04 0.92
N ASN A 71 -1.05 12.61 0.42
CA ASN A 71 -0.93 11.85 -0.84
C ASN A 71 -0.96 10.32 -0.63
N VAL A 72 -1.24 9.85 0.57
CA VAL A 72 -1.30 8.42 0.92
C VAL A 72 -2.70 8.03 1.42
N LYS A 73 -3.18 8.71 2.45
CA LYS A 73 -4.42 8.36 3.15
C LYS A 73 -5.66 8.24 2.26
N PRO A 74 -5.92 9.13 1.28
CA PRO A 74 -7.09 8.99 0.42
C PRO A 74 -7.08 7.69 -0.39
N TYR A 75 -5.92 7.25 -0.86
CA TYR A 75 -5.78 6.01 -1.61
C TYR A 75 -5.92 4.78 -0.73
N VAL A 76 -5.44 4.83 0.51
CA VAL A 76 -5.68 3.76 1.50
C VAL A 76 -7.17 3.67 1.83
N GLU A 77 -7.89 4.79 1.94
CA GLU A 77 -9.33 4.77 2.19
C GLU A 77 -10.11 4.19 0.99
N GLN A 78 -9.65 4.43 -0.22
CA GLN A 78 -10.19 3.78 -1.42
C GLN A 78 -10.06 2.25 -1.32
N VAL A 79 -8.88 1.75 -0.95
CA VAL A 79 -8.65 0.31 -0.71
C VAL A 79 -9.56 -0.19 0.41
N ARG A 80 -9.68 0.55 1.50
CA ARG A 80 -10.55 0.20 2.64
C ARG A 80 -12.01 0.04 2.22
N SER A 81 -12.47 0.89 1.32
CA SER A 81 -13.83 0.78 0.75
C SER A 81 -14.03 -0.53 -0.01
N ALA A 82 -13.02 -0.98 -0.77
CA ALA A 82 -13.07 -2.28 -1.44
C ALA A 82 -13.14 -3.44 -0.41
N TYR A 83 -12.33 -3.37 0.65
CA TYR A 83 -12.36 -4.38 1.72
C TYR A 83 -13.69 -4.41 2.46
N ARG A 84 -14.36 -3.27 2.66
CA ARG A 84 -15.73 -3.20 3.22
C ARG A 84 -16.74 -3.94 2.35
N LEU A 85 -16.64 -3.81 1.02
CA LEU A 85 -17.54 -4.53 0.10
C LEU A 85 -17.43 -6.04 0.24
N PHE A 86 -16.25 -6.56 0.58
CA PHE A 86 -16.04 -7.98 0.85
C PHE A 86 -16.29 -8.37 2.31
N GLY A 87 -16.62 -7.42 3.20
CA GLY A 87 -16.83 -7.70 4.62
C GLY A 87 -15.55 -8.10 5.37
N CYS A 88 -14.38 -7.71 4.88
CA CYS A 88 -13.07 -8.14 5.40
C CYS A 88 -12.13 -6.96 5.73
N GLU A 89 -12.67 -5.84 6.19
CA GLU A 89 -11.89 -4.63 6.50
C GLU A 89 -10.76 -4.90 7.52
N ASN A 90 -10.95 -5.87 8.40
CA ASN A 90 -9.96 -6.32 9.38
C ASN A 90 -8.72 -6.98 8.75
N LEU A 91 -8.74 -7.31 7.48
CA LEU A 91 -7.60 -7.85 6.74
C LEU A 91 -6.74 -6.76 6.07
N LEU A 92 -7.16 -5.50 6.13
CA LEU A 92 -6.36 -4.35 5.69
C LEU A 92 -5.75 -3.66 6.90
N CYS A 93 -4.43 -3.51 6.90
CA CYS A 93 -3.68 -2.74 7.90
C CYS A 93 -2.92 -1.58 7.23
N HIS A 94 -3.07 -0.37 7.74
CA HIS A 94 -2.21 0.75 7.38
C HIS A 94 -1.33 1.09 8.59
N ASP A 95 -0.06 0.74 8.51
CA ASP A 95 0.96 1.02 9.51
C ASP A 95 1.66 2.34 9.18
N ILE A 96 1.26 3.41 9.87
CA ILE A 96 1.94 4.71 9.78
C ILE A 96 2.93 4.77 10.93
N PHE A 97 4.22 4.82 10.61
CA PHE A 97 5.29 4.87 11.60
C PHE A 97 6.03 6.20 11.53
N GLU A 98 6.61 6.61 12.65
CA GLU A 98 7.48 7.77 12.73
C GLU A 98 8.82 7.45 12.04
N GLY A 99 9.09 8.09 10.90
CA GLY A 99 10.35 7.87 10.21
C GLY A 99 10.34 8.21 8.73
N PRO A 100 11.54 8.13 8.11
CA PRO A 100 11.75 8.42 6.70
C PRO A 100 11.37 7.22 5.82
N HIS A 101 11.85 7.25 4.56
CA HIS A 101 11.74 6.13 3.63
C HIS A 101 12.58 4.94 4.09
N MET A 102 11.95 3.97 4.75
CA MET A 102 12.61 2.78 5.26
C MET A 102 11.63 1.61 5.43
N TRP A 103 12.16 0.40 5.47
CA TRP A 103 11.40 -0.77 5.88
C TRP A 103 11.20 -0.74 7.40
N HIS A 104 9.94 -0.64 7.85
CA HIS A 104 9.58 -0.71 9.26
C HIS A 104 9.42 -2.15 9.73
N GLY A 105 8.65 -2.94 9.01
CA GLY A 105 8.56 -4.38 9.15
C GLY A 105 7.66 -4.88 10.28
N THR A 106 7.30 -4.07 11.26
CA THR A 106 6.57 -4.54 12.46
C THR A 106 5.25 -5.23 12.08
N LYS A 107 4.35 -4.53 11.44
CA LYS A 107 3.05 -5.10 11.04
C LYS A 107 3.15 -6.07 9.87
N SER A 108 4.09 -5.83 8.98
CA SER A 108 4.33 -6.74 7.86
C SER A 108 4.83 -8.10 8.30
N MET A 109 5.74 -8.16 9.28
CA MET A 109 6.23 -9.44 9.82
C MET A 109 5.17 -10.17 10.66
N GLU A 110 4.38 -9.42 11.45
CA GLU A 110 3.21 -9.99 12.15
C GLU A 110 2.24 -10.63 11.15
N GLY A 111 1.99 -9.97 10.01
CA GLY A 111 1.16 -10.50 8.94
C GLY A 111 1.72 -11.77 8.29
N ILE A 112 3.02 -11.81 8.04
CA ILE A 112 3.71 -12.99 7.52
C ILE A 112 3.54 -14.17 8.49
N ASP A 113 3.84 -13.96 9.75
CA ASP A 113 3.72 -15.01 10.77
C ASP A 113 2.28 -15.54 10.88
N LYS A 114 1.31 -14.66 10.88
CA LYS A 114 -0.11 -15.01 11.00
C LYS A 114 -0.65 -15.71 9.76
N PHE A 115 -0.48 -15.11 8.59
CA PHE A 115 -1.19 -15.53 7.37
C PHE A 115 -0.44 -16.57 6.53
N LEU A 116 0.89 -16.63 6.64
CA LEU A 116 1.69 -17.62 5.92
C LEU A 116 2.10 -18.80 6.78
N PHE A 117 2.38 -18.57 8.07
CA PHE A 117 2.88 -19.63 8.94
C PHE A 117 1.89 -20.04 10.04
N GLY A 118 0.71 -19.41 10.13
CA GLY A 118 -0.32 -19.75 11.11
C GLY A 118 0.11 -19.50 12.58
N LYS A 119 1.14 -18.69 12.80
CA LYS A 119 1.60 -18.36 14.15
C LYS A 119 0.69 -17.30 14.78
N GLY A 120 0.30 -17.50 16.04
CA GLY A 120 -0.51 -16.54 16.78
C GLY A 120 -2.02 -16.63 16.54
N LEU A 121 -2.49 -17.73 15.99
CA LEU A 121 -3.91 -18.09 15.94
C LEU A 121 -4.35 -18.76 17.22
#